data_edc0bcca1da5f15c628514c9da06ae0e
#
_entry.id   edc0bcca1da5f15c628514c9da06ae0e
#
_cell.length_a   1.000
_cell.length_b   1.000
_cell.length_c   1.000
_cell.angle_alpha   90.00
_cell.angle_beta   90.00
_cell.angle_gamma   90.00
#
_symmetry.space_group_name_H-M   'P 1'
#
loop_
_entity.id
_entity.type
_entity.pdbx_description
1 polymer ?
#
loop_
_entity_poly.entity_id
_entity_poly.type
_entity_poly.pdbx_seq_one_letter_code
_entity_poly.pdbx_strand_id
1 'polypeptide(L)'
;LLGITSSSNHVYLYFTESLTGSDKYSTENSRQVIYQYNWDGENLTNPVLIKEFPQDGSDAHAGGAMTKGQNNEIYFVIGDQREHGIYQNIPAETIHETGSIFKIDTEEMNVELFAMGIRNSFGLAVDPVTGYLWDTENGHNYYDEINLVQPGFNSGWKMVMGPVDRLNLDTCAYLYELGIQSCLEWMFNHTDTPQTIPPSFENFEYSEPEF
;
A
#
# COMPACT_ATOMS: atom_id res chain seq x y z
N LEU A 1 6.45 -15.42 2.42
CA LEU A 1 7.33 -14.29 2.14
C LEU A 1 6.69 -13.41 1.07
N LEU A 2 6.57 -12.14 1.35
CA LEU A 2 5.96 -11.14 0.46
C LEU A 2 7.02 -10.20 -0.13
N GLY A 3 8.00 -9.79 0.68
CA GLY A 3 9.05 -8.89 0.24
C GLY A 3 10.39 -9.14 0.92
N ILE A 4 11.45 -8.76 0.22
CA ILE A 4 12.83 -8.81 0.70
C ILE A 4 13.62 -7.63 0.14
N THR A 5 14.40 -7.00 1.00
CA THR A 5 15.42 -6.01 0.59
C THR A 5 16.57 -6.00 1.58
N SER A 6 17.61 -5.25 1.30
CA SER A 6 18.77 -5.15 2.20
C SER A 6 19.30 -3.72 2.29
N SER A 7 19.81 -3.36 3.46
CA SER A 7 20.53 -2.12 3.67
C SER A 7 21.71 -2.39 4.61
N SER A 8 22.90 -1.93 4.22
CA SER A 8 24.14 -2.24 4.93
C SER A 8 24.33 -3.75 5.12
N ASN A 9 24.47 -4.23 6.36
CA ASN A 9 24.64 -5.65 6.68
C ASN A 9 23.32 -6.31 7.15
N HIS A 10 22.19 -5.66 6.91
CA HIS A 10 20.89 -6.16 7.34
C HIS A 10 20.04 -6.55 6.15
N VAL A 11 19.23 -7.57 6.35
CA VAL A 11 18.18 -8.03 5.43
C VAL A 11 16.84 -7.79 6.09
N TYR A 12 15.91 -7.23 5.35
CA TYR A 12 14.55 -6.95 5.78
C TYR A 12 13.62 -7.88 5.04
N LEU A 13 12.78 -8.57 5.80
CA LEU A 13 11.78 -9.50 5.27
C LEU A 13 10.39 -9.04 5.68
N TYR A 14 9.50 -8.95 4.72
CA TYR A 14 8.07 -8.76 4.92
C TYR A 14 7.34 -10.06 4.60
N PHE A 15 6.54 -10.55 5.54
CA PHE A 15 5.82 -11.82 5.37
C PHE A 15 4.61 -11.94 6.28
N THR A 16 3.73 -12.88 5.94
CA THR A 16 2.65 -13.33 6.81
C THR A 16 3.21 -14.38 7.77
N GLU A 17 3.12 -14.13 9.07
CA GLU A 17 3.55 -15.03 10.13
C GLU A 17 2.37 -15.80 10.70
N SER A 18 2.48 -17.11 10.80
CA SER A 18 1.50 -17.95 11.48
C SER A 18 1.69 -17.86 13.00
N LEU A 19 0.63 -17.49 13.71
CA LEU A 19 0.63 -17.45 15.18
C LEU A 19 0.54 -18.85 15.82
N THR A 20 0.15 -19.85 15.04
CA THR A 20 0.01 -21.24 15.51
C THR A 20 1.17 -22.14 15.11
N GLY A 21 2.14 -21.64 14.34
CA GLY A 21 3.22 -22.42 13.74
C GLY A 21 2.75 -23.43 12.69
N SER A 22 1.55 -23.27 12.18
CA SER A 22 1.00 -24.12 11.12
C SER A 22 1.44 -23.63 9.75
N ASP A 23 1.88 -24.53 8.87
CA ASP A 23 2.13 -24.23 7.46
C ASP A 23 0.84 -24.13 6.63
N LYS A 24 -0.31 -24.37 7.26
CA LYS A 24 -1.59 -24.23 6.59
C LYS A 24 -1.98 -22.77 6.54
N TYR A 25 -2.36 -22.32 5.36
CA TYR A 25 -2.96 -21.01 5.17
C TYR A 25 -4.18 -20.85 6.09
N SER A 26 -4.19 -19.76 6.86
CA SER A 26 -5.31 -19.35 7.69
C SER A 26 -5.19 -17.84 7.95
N THR A 27 -6.20 -17.09 7.58
CA THR A 27 -6.28 -15.65 7.89
C THR A 27 -6.54 -15.39 9.36
N GLU A 28 -7.22 -16.30 10.05
CA GLU A 28 -7.67 -16.11 11.44
C GLU A 28 -6.55 -16.17 12.49
N ASN A 29 -5.40 -16.77 12.17
CA ASN A 29 -4.29 -16.97 13.10
C ASN A 29 -2.95 -16.58 12.48
N SER A 30 -2.94 -15.51 11.73
CA SER A 30 -1.75 -14.96 11.10
C SER A 30 -1.69 -13.44 11.27
N ARG A 31 -0.50 -12.89 11.14
CA ARG A 31 -0.26 -11.45 11.13
C ARG A 31 0.73 -11.09 10.04
N GLN A 32 0.69 -9.87 9.57
CA GLN A 32 1.69 -9.34 8.66
C GLN A 32 2.77 -8.62 9.44
N VAL A 33 4.01 -8.95 9.17
CA VAL A 33 5.16 -8.47 9.94
C VAL A 33 6.33 -8.12 9.03
N ILE A 34 7.11 -7.16 9.48
CA ILE A 34 8.43 -6.87 8.91
C ILE A 34 9.49 -7.10 9.97
N TYR A 35 10.50 -7.89 9.62
CA TYR A 35 11.66 -8.18 10.46
C TYR A 35 12.96 -7.73 9.80
N GLN A 36 13.87 -7.28 10.63
CA GLN A 36 15.28 -7.09 10.28
C GLN A 36 16.08 -8.30 10.76
N TYR A 37 17.03 -8.72 9.94
CA TYR A 37 18.01 -9.77 10.27
C TYR A 37 19.43 -9.28 10.00
N ASN A 38 20.38 -9.79 10.75
CA ASN A 38 21.78 -9.69 10.39
C ASN A 38 22.11 -10.76 9.33
N TRP A 39 22.89 -10.39 8.34
CA TRP A 39 23.46 -11.31 7.37
C TRP A 39 24.93 -11.56 7.70
N ASP A 40 25.31 -12.80 8.03
CA ASP A 40 26.68 -13.17 8.39
C ASP A 40 27.50 -13.73 7.20
N GLY A 41 26.90 -13.75 6.01
CA GLY A 41 27.46 -14.31 4.78
C GLY A 41 26.92 -15.69 4.43
N GLU A 42 26.22 -16.34 5.34
CA GLU A 42 25.64 -17.67 5.15
C GLU A 42 24.20 -17.77 5.69
N ASN A 43 23.92 -17.14 6.83
CA ASN A 43 22.64 -17.25 7.52
C ASN A 43 22.07 -15.87 7.90
N LEU A 44 20.73 -15.84 8.00
CA LEU A 44 20.01 -14.75 8.64
C LEU A 44 19.95 -15.01 10.15
N THR A 45 20.45 -14.08 10.93
CA THR A 45 20.58 -14.20 12.40
C THR A 45 19.97 -12.98 13.09
N ASN A 46 19.73 -13.08 14.38
CA ASN A 46 19.27 -11.98 15.25
C ASN A 46 18.02 -11.27 14.71
N PRO A 47 16.87 -11.94 14.58
CA PRO A 47 15.63 -11.32 14.14
C PRO A 47 15.19 -10.21 15.10
N VAL A 48 14.88 -9.04 14.53
CA VAL A 48 14.27 -7.92 15.24
C VAL A 48 12.96 -7.57 14.55
N LEU A 49 11.87 -7.63 15.29
CA LEU A 49 10.57 -7.19 14.78
C LEU A 49 10.58 -5.67 14.64
N ILE A 50 10.37 -5.19 13.42
CA ILE A 50 10.34 -3.76 13.10
C ILE A 50 8.91 -3.24 13.19
N LYS A 51 7.97 -3.95 12.57
CA LYS A 51 6.57 -3.57 12.56
C LYS A 51 5.67 -4.79 12.44
N GLU A 52 4.57 -4.72 13.16
CA GLU A 52 3.42 -5.60 13.04
C GLU A 52 2.22 -4.77 12.59
N PHE A 53 1.46 -5.30 11.65
CA PHE A 53 0.22 -4.67 11.22
C PHE A 53 -0.94 -5.23 12.02
N PRO A 54 -1.89 -4.37 12.45
CA PRO A 54 -2.97 -4.77 13.35
C PRO A 54 -4.07 -5.60 12.68
N GLN A 55 -3.89 -5.93 11.41
CA GLN A 55 -4.83 -6.70 10.61
C GLN A 55 -4.38 -8.14 10.47
N ASP A 56 -5.34 -9.05 10.42
CA ASP A 56 -5.08 -10.45 10.07
C ASP A 56 -4.45 -10.53 8.68
N GLY A 57 -3.62 -11.54 8.48
CA GLY A 57 -2.99 -11.75 7.18
C GLY A 57 -4.04 -11.97 6.08
N SER A 58 -3.99 -11.17 5.04
CA SER A 58 -4.87 -11.34 3.88
C SER A 58 -4.30 -12.35 2.89
N ASP A 59 -5.18 -13.03 2.19
CA ASP A 59 -4.84 -13.89 1.04
C ASP A 59 -4.67 -13.10 -0.26
N ALA A 60 -5.02 -11.83 -0.23
CA ALA A 60 -4.93 -10.97 -1.39
C ALA A 60 -4.57 -9.53 -1.00
N HIS A 61 -3.97 -8.81 -1.92
CA HIS A 61 -3.55 -7.42 -1.75
C HIS A 61 -2.69 -7.20 -0.50
N ALA A 62 -1.84 -8.17 -0.20
CA ALA A 62 -0.92 -8.06 0.93
C ALA A 62 0.25 -7.09 0.66
N GLY A 63 0.42 -6.63 -0.59
CA GLY A 63 1.57 -5.84 -0.98
C GLY A 63 2.84 -6.69 -1.04
N GLY A 64 3.95 -6.12 -0.59
CA GLY A 64 5.21 -6.84 -0.44
C GLY A 64 6.37 -6.26 -1.23
N ALA A 65 6.11 -5.38 -2.20
CA ALA A 65 7.21 -4.70 -2.89
C ALA A 65 8.03 -3.89 -1.89
N MET A 66 9.35 -4.04 -1.96
CA MET A 66 10.31 -3.36 -1.09
C MET A 66 11.48 -2.85 -1.91
N THR A 67 11.97 -1.67 -1.57
CA THR A 67 13.17 -1.11 -2.19
C THR A 67 13.99 -0.31 -1.19
N LYS A 68 15.28 -0.19 -1.49
CA LYS A 68 16.20 0.64 -0.73
C LYS A 68 16.32 2.01 -1.37
N GLY A 69 16.24 3.05 -0.56
CA GLY A 69 16.52 4.42 -0.95
C GLY A 69 18.01 4.77 -0.98
N GLN A 70 18.30 6.02 -1.35
CA GLN A 70 19.70 6.48 -1.52
C GLN A 70 20.45 6.64 -0.20
N ASN A 71 19.74 6.98 0.89
CA ASN A 71 20.33 7.19 2.21
C ASN A 71 20.18 5.98 3.14
N ASN A 72 20.10 4.78 2.56
CA ASN A 72 19.87 3.50 3.22
C ASN A 72 18.48 3.27 3.83
N GLU A 73 17.58 4.24 3.76
CA GLU A 73 16.18 4.04 4.12
C GLU A 73 15.55 2.91 3.28
N ILE A 74 14.50 2.31 3.79
CA ILE A 74 13.76 1.25 3.09
C ILE A 74 12.33 1.68 2.93
N TYR A 75 11.84 1.53 1.71
CA TYR A 75 10.42 1.69 1.39
C TYR A 75 9.78 0.31 1.21
N PHE A 76 8.57 0.15 1.69
CA PHE A 76 7.77 -1.04 1.46
C PHE A 76 6.28 -0.70 1.38
N VAL A 77 5.54 -1.52 0.66
CA VAL A 77 4.11 -1.33 0.46
C VAL A 77 3.30 -2.46 1.09
N ILE A 78 2.22 -2.08 1.73
CA ILE A 78 1.12 -2.96 2.11
C ILE A 78 -0.12 -2.55 1.32
N GLY A 79 -0.77 -3.50 0.66
CA GLY A 79 -2.00 -3.24 -0.07
C GLY A 79 -3.22 -3.04 0.83
N ASP A 80 -4.37 -2.83 0.22
CA ASP A 80 -5.64 -2.60 0.93
C ASP A 80 -6.19 -3.85 1.64
N GLN A 81 -5.56 -5.01 1.43
CA GLN A 81 -5.92 -6.31 2.01
C GLN A 81 -7.38 -6.75 1.76
N ARG A 82 -8.07 -6.13 0.83
CA ARG A 82 -9.48 -6.39 0.52
C ARG A 82 -10.35 -6.32 1.77
N GLU A 83 -11.09 -7.42 2.06
CA GLU A 83 -12.03 -7.54 3.17
C GLU A 83 -11.35 -7.55 4.56
N HIS A 84 -10.04 -7.80 4.61
CA HIS A 84 -9.27 -7.83 5.86
C HIS A 84 -8.64 -6.48 6.23
N GLY A 85 -8.62 -5.54 5.28
CA GLY A 85 -8.10 -4.19 5.47
C GLY A 85 -9.19 -3.15 5.63
N ILE A 86 -8.77 -1.94 5.90
CA ILE A 86 -9.65 -0.77 5.94
C ILE A 86 -9.30 0.11 4.74
N TYR A 87 -10.31 0.41 3.92
CA TYR A 87 -10.14 1.26 2.75
C TYR A 87 -9.91 2.70 3.16
N GLN A 88 -8.96 3.33 2.49
CA GLN A 88 -8.66 4.75 2.66
C GLN A 88 -9.51 5.63 1.73
N ASN A 89 -9.44 6.94 1.92
CA ASN A 89 -10.14 7.94 1.11
C ASN A 89 -11.67 7.87 1.16
N ILE A 90 -12.23 7.16 2.14
CA ILE A 90 -13.67 7.12 2.34
C ILE A 90 -14.08 8.28 3.24
N PRO A 91 -15.19 8.98 2.93
CA PRO A 91 -15.68 10.06 3.78
C PRO A 91 -15.88 9.59 5.24
N ALA A 92 -15.36 10.38 6.18
CA ALA A 92 -15.38 10.15 7.62
C ALA A 92 -14.44 9.07 8.16
N GLU A 93 -13.64 8.41 7.32
CA GLU A 93 -12.61 7.50 7.80
C GLU A 93 -11.29 8.22 8.14
N THR A 94 -10.53 7.62 9.01
CA THR A 94 -9.19 8.09 9.38
C THR A 94 -8.13 7.44 8.50
N ILE A 95 -6.91 7.94 8.53
CA ILE A 95 -5.76 7.31 7.86
C ILE A 95 -5.49 5.96 8.53
N HIS A 96 -5.34 4.92 7.71
CA HIS A 96 -5.05 3.56 8.14
C HIS A 96 -3.70 3.07 7.63
N GLU A 97 -3.21 2.00 8.23
CA GLU A 97 -1.94 1.40 7.85
C GLU A 97 -2.04 0.51 6.61
N THR A 98 -3.22 -0.02 6.27
CA THR A 98 -3.45 -0.76 5.02
C THR A 98 -3.62 0.18 3.83
N GLY A 99 -3.25 -0.28 2.65
CA GLY A 99 -3.26 0.57 1.45
C GLY A 99 -2.24 1.71 1.53
N SER A 100 -1.00 1.40 1.90
CA SER A 100 0.00 2.41 2.25
C SER A 100 1.41 2.02 1.85
N ILE A 101 2.25 3.02 1.65
CA ILE A 101 3.70 2.87 1.56
C ILE A 101 4.31 3.43 2.85
N PHE A 102 5.20 2.66 3.43
CA PHE A 102 5.96 3.04 4.61
C PHE A 102 7.42 3.27 4.28
N LYS A 103 8.06 4.11 5.07
CA LYS A 103 9.50 4.31 5.08
C LYS A 103 10.08 3.87 6.42
N ILE A 104 11.16 3.10 6.38
CA ILE A 104 11.95 2.74 7.56
C ILE A 104 13.23 3.56 7.54
N ASP A 105 13.44 4.35 8.57
CA ASP A 105 14.77 4.85 8.89
C ASP A 105 15.58 3.72 9.51
N THR A 106 16.65 3.30 8.84
CA THR A 106 17.43 2.13 9.27
C THR A 106 18.45 2.45 10.36
N GLU A 107 18.68 3.71 10.67
CA GLU A 107 19.56 4.16 11.76
C GLU A 107 18.77 4.31 13.06
N GLU A 108 17.64 4.99 12.99
CA GLU A 108 16.78 5.24 14.15
C GLU A 108 15.77 4.11 14.39
N MET A 109 15.63 3.19 13.44
CA MET A 109 14.64 2.10 13.44
C MET A 109 13.20 2.61 13.57
N ASN A 110 12.94 3.79 13.02
CA ASN A 110 11.63 4.41 12.99
C ASN A 110 10.90 4.02 11.71
N VAL A 111 9.59 3.76 11.83
CA VAL A 111 8.70 3.45 10.71
C VAL A 111 7.66 4.54 10.60
N GLU A 112 7.64 5.22 9.48
CA GLU A 112 6.68 6.28 9.21
C GLU A 112 5.80 5.96 7.99
N LEU A 113 4.56 6.42 8.02
CA LEU A 113 3.67 6.38 6.88
C LEU A 113 4.14 7.40 5.85
N PHE A 114 4.49 6.94 4.66
CA PHE A 114 5.07 7.77 3.60
C PHE A 114 4.05 8.18 2.54
N ALA A 115 3.18 7.24 2.15
CA ALA A 115 2.10 7.45 1.19
C ALA A 115 0.87 6.61 1.57
N MET A 116 -0.30 7.04 1.11
CA MET A 116 -1.58 6.39 1.37
C MET A 116 -2.41 6.21 0.10
N GLY A 117 -3.57 5.59 0.25
CA GLY A 117 -4.52 5.43 -0.86
C GLY A 117 -4.06 4.43 -1.90
N ILE A 118 -3.25 3.45 -1.51
CA ILE A 118 -2.70 2.41 -2.38
C ILE A 118 -3.65 1.20 -2.37
N ARG A 119 -4.02 0.73 -3.56
CA ARG A 119 -4.80 -0.51 -3.67
C ARG A 119 -3.92 -1.74 -3.50
N ASN A 120 -2.99 -1.96 -4.41
CA ASN A 120 -2.05 -3.07 -4.34
C ASN A 120 -0.91 -2.87 -5.34
N SER A 121 0.29 -2.73 -4.87
CA SER A 121 1.47 -2.52 -5.70
C SER A 121 2.32 -3.76 -5.79
N PHE A 122 2.80 -4.06 -6.99
CA PHE A 122 3.74 -5.15 -7.26
C PHE A 122 5.16 -4.68 -7.56
N GLY A 123 5.34 -3.40 -7.82
CA GLY A 123 6.64 -2.81 -8.09
C GLY A 123 6.87 -1.56 -7.26
N LEU A 124 8.05 -1.48 -6.68
CA LEU A 124 8.52 -0.31 -5.96
C LEU A 124 10.00 -0.12 -6.29
N ALA A 125 10.38 1.03 -6.82
CA ALA A 125 11.74 1.29 -7.23
C ALA A 125 12.18 2.71 -6.92
N VAL A 126 13.41 2.88 -6.50
CA VAL A 126 14.05 4.20 -6.36
C VAL A 126 14.95 4.44 -7.56
N ASP A 127 14.72 5.54 -8.27
CA ASP A 127 15.59 5.99 -9.33
C ASP A 127 16.98 6.31 -8.74
N PRO A 128 18.04 5.63 -9.19
CA PRO A 128 19.36 5.80 -8.61
C PRO A 128 19.99 7.16 -8.90
N VAL A 129 19.47 7.91 -9.87
CA VAL A 129 19.98 9.23 -10.26
C VAL A 129 19.28 10.35 -9.48
N THR A 130 17.95 10.31 -9.44
CA THR A 130 17.14 11.37 -8.85
C THR A 130 16.77 11.11 -7.40
N GLY A 131 16.78 9.84 -6.96
CA GLY A 131 16.28 9.43 -5.66
C GLY A 131 14.76 9.34 -5.57
N TYR A 132 14.06 9.56 -6.66
CA TYR A 132 12.61 9.51 -6.70
C TYR A 132 12.11 8.07 -6.52
N LEU A 133 11.07 7.94 -5.71
CA LEU A 133 10.38 6.67 -5.52
C LEU A 133 9.28 6.53 -6.57
N TRP A 134 9.27 5.38 -7.25
CA TRP A 134 8.25 4.99 -8.21
C TRP A 134 7.51 3.77 -7.73
N ASP A 135 6.21 3.77 -7.95
CA ASP A 135 5.29 2.70 -7.63
C ASP A 135 4.54 2.24 -8.89
N THR A 136 4.28 0.93 -8.98
CA THR A 136 3.38 0.38 -9.99
C THR A 136 2.19 -0.26 -9.29
N GLU A 137 1.03 0.38 -9.39
CA GLU A 137 -0.17 0.00 -8.71
C GLU A 137 -1.15 -0.71 -9.64
N ASN A 138 -1.75 -1.79 -9.16
CA ASN A 138 -2.71 -2.57 -9.93
C ASN A 138 -4.13 -2.07 -9.73
N GLY A 139 -4.76 -1.69 -10.82
CA GLY A 139 -6.19 -1.40 -10.88
C GLY A 139 -7.04 -2.63 -10.62
N HIS A 140 -8.33 -2.44 -10.30
CA HIS A 140 -9.23 -3.55 -10.03
C HIS A 140 -9.53 -4.35 -11.30
N ASN A 141 -10.07 -3.71 -12.31
CA ASN A 141 -10.33 -4.30 -13.62
C ASN A 141 -9.66 -3.54 -14.75
N TYR A 142 -9.34 -2.27 -14.51
CA TYR A 142 -8.74 -1.33 -15.45
C TYR A 142 -7.83 -0.37 -14.69
N TYR A 143 -7.00 0.36 -15.45
CA TYR A 143 -6.21 1.48 -14.94
C TYR A 143 -5.15 1.08 -13.95
N ASP A 144 -4.24 0.18 -14.35
CA ASP A 144 -2.96 0.09 -13.67
C ASP A 144 -2.25 1.44 -13.76
N GLU A 145 -1.54 1.81 -12.71
CA GLU A 145 -0.92 3.12 -12.58
C GLU A 145 0.59 3.02 -12.42
N ILE A 146 1.28 4.06 -12.88
CA ILE A 146 2.68 4.31 -12.51
C ILE A 146 2.71 5.65 -11.80
N ASN A 147 3.12 5.64 -10.55
CA ASN A 147 3.06 6.78 -9.66
C ASN A 147 4.45 7.27 -9.27
N LEU A 148 4.68 8.58 -9.35
CA LEU A 148 5.81 9.26 -8.72
C LEU A 148 5.44 9.57 -7.27
N VAL A 149 5.97 8.77 -6.35
CA VAL A 149 5.59 8.83 -4.93
C VAL A 149 6.46 9.83 -4.18
N GLN A 150 5.86 10.89 -3.69
CA GLN A 150 6.48 11.90 -2.83
C GLN A 150 6.01 11.72 -1.38
N PRO A 151 6.72 12.29 -0.38
CA PRO A 151 6.21 12.32 0.99
C PRO A 151 4.82 12.96 1.03
N GLY A 152 3.84 12.26 1.61
CA GLY A 152 2.46 12.73 1.67
C GLY A 152 1.63 12.44 0.40
N PHE A 153 2.14 11.63 -0.52
CA PHE A 153 1.38 11.18 -1.70
C PHE A 153 0.14 10.39 -1.30
N ASN A 154 -0.96 10.64 -2.01
CA ASN A 154 -2.21 9.89 -1.91
C ASN A 154 -2.63 9.45 -3.31
N SER A 155 -2.59 8.15 -3.60
CA SER A 155 -2.99 7.58 -4.90
C SER A 155 -4.50 7.68 -5.16
N GLY A 156 -5.30 7.82 -4.12
CA GLY A 156 -6.74 8.03 -4.25
C GLY A 156 -7.63 6.83 -4.02
N TRP A 157 -7.08 5.62 -4.00
CA TRP A 157 -7.86 4.42 -3.71
C TRP A 157 -8.49 4.52 -2.31
N LYS A 158 -9.76 4.26 -2.11
CA LYS A 158 -10.78 3.60 -2.96
C LYS A 158 -11.57 4.57 -3.86
N MET A 159 -11.42 5.87 -3.73
CA MET A 159 -12.26 6.86 -4.45
C MET A 159 -11.86 7.05 -5.91
N VAL A 160 -10.57 6.94 -6.19
CA VAL A 160 -10.00 7.11 -7.53
C VAL A 160 -9.13 5.91 -7.88
N MET A 161 -9.13 5.52 -9.13
CA MET A 161 -8.20 4.57 -9.75
C MET A 161 -8.06 4.94 -11.22
N GLY A 162 -6.83 5.21 -11.66
CA GLY A 162 -6.57 5.71 -13.00
C GLY A 162 -6.92 7.19 -13.18
N PRO A 163 -7.06 7.65 -14.43
CA PRO A 163 -7.33 9.05 -14.72
C PRO A 163 -8.60 9.56 -14.05
N VAL A 164 -8.51 10.69 -13.36
CA VAL A 164 -9.62 11.28 -12.61
C VAL A 164 -10.78 11.74 -13.50
N ASP A 165 -10.52 11.97 -14.79
CA ASP A 165 -11.53 12.34 -15.77
C ASP A 165 -12.43 11.19 -16.23
N ARG A 166 -12.19 9.98 -15.74
CA ARG A 166 -12.95 8.79 -16.08
C ARG A 166 -13.60 8.16 -14.86
N LEU A 167 -14.79 7.58 -15.07
CA LEU A 167 -15.54 6.93 -13.99
C LEU A 167 -14.91 5.59 -13.62
N ASN A 168 -14.60 5.41 -12.34
CA ASN A 168 -14.30 4.10 -11.80
C ASN A 168 -15.60 3.41 -11.33
N LEU A 169 -16.02 2.39 -12.08
CA LEU A 169 -17.26 1.64 -11.80
C LEU A 169 -17.20 0.91 -10.44
N ASP A 170 -16.04 0.46 -10.04
CA ASP A 170 -15.87 -0.27 -8.78
C ASP A 170 -16.03 0.67 -7.57
N THR A 171 -15.53 1.88 -7.69
CA THR A 171 -15.75 2.92 -6.68
C THR A 171 -17.24 3.26 -6.57
N CYS A 172 -17.93 3.38 -7.68
CA CYS A 172 -19.38 3.63 -7.67
C CYS A 172 -20.16 2.49 -7.02
N ALA A 173 -19.85 1.24 -7.32
CA ALA A 173 -20.48 0.08 -6.71
C ALA A 173 -20.29 0.09 -5.18
N TYR A 174 -19.07 0.35 -4.73
CA TYR A 174 -18.76 0.44 -3.31
C TYR A 174 -19.46 1.61 -2.61
N LEU A 175 -19.50 2.80 -3.21
CA LEU A 175 -20.21 3.95 -2.66
C LEU A 175 -21.73 3.69 -2.57
N TYR A 176 -22.28 2.92 -3.53
CA TYR A 176 -23.68 2.49 -3.48
C TYR A 176 -23.96 1.57 -2.28
N GLU A 177 -23.07 0.62 -2.00
CA GLU A 177 -23.17 -0.25 -0.82
C GLU A 177 -23.14 0.54 0.50
N LEU A 178 -22.45 1.68 0.52
CA LEU A 178 -22.45 2.63 1.64
C LEU A 178 -23.68 3.55 1.68
N GLY A 179 -24.66 3.35 0.79
CA GLY A 179 -25.88 4.15 0.72
C GLY A 179 -25.74 5.46 -0.07
N ILE A 180 -24.66 5.67 -0.79
CA ILE A 180 -24.44 6.82 -1.67
C ILE A 180 -25.00 6.49 -3.07
N GLN A 181 -26.32 6.59 -3.21
CA GLN A 181 -27.04 6.20 -4.44
C GLN A 181 -26.72 7.05 -5.66
N SER A 182 -26.30 8.29 -5.47
CA SER A 182 -26.06 9.24 -6.56
C SER A 182 -25.03 8.77 -7.59
N CYS A 183 -24.08 7.93 -7.20
CA CYS A 183 -23.05 7.44 -8.10
C CYS A 183 -23.62 6.49 -9.16
N LEU A 184 -24.48 5.54 -8.79
CA LEU A 184 -25.09 4.62 -9.75
C LEU A 184 -26.14 5.27 -10.63
N GLU A 185 -27.02 6.12 -10.07
CA GLU A 185 -28.01 6.87 -10.86
C GLU A 185 -27.32 7.76 -11.89
N TRP A 186 -26.20 8.31 -11.52
CA TRP A 186 -25.39 9.14 -12.37
C TRP A 186 -24.66 8.32 -13.44
N MET A 187 -24.15 7.12 -13.08
CA MET A 187 -23.47 6.17 -13.96
C MET A 187 -24.35 5.73 -15.16
N PHE A 188 -25.64 5.52 -14.95
CA PHE A 188 -26.57 5.15 -16.03
C PHE A 188 -26.83 6.28 -17.02
N ASN A 189 -26.54 7.51 -16.64
CA ASN A 189 -26.83 8.69 -17.45
C ASN A 189 -25.58 9.35 -18.07
N HIS A 190 -24.39 9.03 -17.60
CA HIS A 190 -23.17 9.72 -18.02
C HIS A 190 -21.96 8.79 -17.99
N THR A 191 -21.44 8.44 -19.15
CA THR A 191 -20.27 7.54 -19.29
C THR A 191 -18.92 8.26 -19.11
N ASP A 192 -18.93 9.59 -19.03
CA ASP A 192 -17.72 10.43 -19.06
C ASP A 192 -17.58 11.32 -17.82
N THR A 193 -17.93 10.81 -16.63
CA THR A 193 -17.81 11.64 -15.43
C THR A 193 -16.49 11.48 -14.75
N PRO A 194 -15.96 12.58 -14.27
CA PRO A 194 -14.80 12.59 -13.39
C PRO A 194 -15.10 11.83 -12.10
N GLN A 195 -14.11 11.12 -11.62
CA GLN A 195 -14.14 10.52 -10.28
C GLN A 195 -14.16 11.63 -9.23
N THR A 196 -14.65 11.31 -8.04
CA THR A 196 -14.61 12.26 -6.93
C THR A 196 -13.20 12.25 -6.35
N ILE A 197 -12.53 13.38 -6.45
CA ILE A 197 -11.21 13.55 -5.83
C ILE A 197 -11.35 13.36 -4.32
N PRO A 198 -10.50 12.53 -3.69
CA PRO A 198 -10.53 12.34 -2.24
C PRO A 198 -10.33 13.64 -1.48
N PRO A 199 -10.90 13.76 -0.27
CA PRO A 199 -10.57 14.87 0.60
C PRO A 199 -9.10 14.86 0.95
N SER A 200 -8.49 16.05 1.10
CA SER A 200 -7.14 16.15 1.63
C SER A 200 -7.14 15.71 3.10
N PHE A 201 -6.17 14.87 3.47
CA PHE A 201 -5.90 14.50 4.85
C PHE A 201 -4.68 15.27 5.35
N GLU A 202 -4.54 15.42 6.65
CA GLU A 202 -3.36 16.04 7.23
C GLU A 202 -2.08 15.37 6.72
N ASN A 203 -1.24 16.14 6.03
CA ASN A 203 0.01 15.72 5.39
C ASN A 203 -0.11 14.79 4.17
N PHE A 204 -1.33 14.50 3.68
CA PHE A 204 -1.52 13.67 2.49
C PHE A 204 -2.43 14.36 1.49
N GLU A 205 -1.96 14.46 0.25
CA GLU A 205 -2.69 15.07 -0.86
C GLU A 205 -2.79 14.11 -2.04
N TYR A 206 -3.97 14.06 -2.65
CA TYR A 206 -4.17 13.28 -3.88
C TYR A 206 -3.29 13.83 -5.00
N SER A 207 -2.64 12.92 -5.71
CA SER A 207 -1.90 13.21 -6.93
C SER A 207 -2.28 12.22 -8.02
N GLU A 208 -2.55 12.73 -9.21
CA GLU A 208 -2.82 11.88 -10.37
C GLU A 208 -1.61 11.02 -10.72
N PRO A 209 -1.84 9.80 -11.26
CA PRO A 209 -0.76 8.96 -11.76
C PRO A 209 -0.03 9.61 -12.94
N GLU A 210 1.24 9.28 -13.10
CA GLU A 210 2.04 9.75 -14.24
C GLU A 210 1.67 9.02 -15.53
N PHE A 211 1.25 7.73 -15.42
CA PHE A 211 0.86 6.85 -16.52
C PHE A 211 -0.15 5.81 -16.06
#